data_fc014f77b46e9dd2b224f9203e2d9b86
#
_entry.id   fc014f77b46e9dd2b224f9203e2d9b86
#
_cell.length_a   1.000
_cell.length_b   1.000
_cell.length_c   1.000
_cell.angle_alpha   90.00
_cell.angle_beta   90.00
_cell.angle_gamma   90.00
#
_symmetry.space_group_name_H-M   'P 1'
#
loop_
_entity.id
_entity.type
_entity.pdbx_description
1 polymer ?
#
loop_
_entity_poly.entity_id
_entity_poly.type
_entity_poly.pdbx_seq_one_letter_code
_entity_poly.pdbx_strand_id
1 'polypeptide(L)'
;MGLVTTVLGICTAPAVLRLIQQKYPSLLDNVIDIVSPMEAAARIAKEEAAKKTGIPVEKIGAFFISPCAAKLSDVRHPIGIGKSSVDGVIGIKDVYTQIQAHVKEGFSPLEIERASTVGVRWAIPSGEAEAVGMRHYLCVDGIDNVIRMLEEIEDGRLPESDFLELRACTQ
;
A
#
# COMPACT_ATOMS: atom_id res chain seq x y z
N MET A 1 -5.69 35.52 -3.15
CA MET A 1 -4.71 34.48 -2.83
C MET A 1 -5.48 33.18 -2.83
N GLY A 2 -5.45 32.44 -3.94
CA GLY A 2 -6.13 31.15 -4.04
C GLY A 2 -5.36 30.12 -3.23
N LEU A 3 -6.03 29.43 -2.30
CA LEU A 3 -5.50 28.21 -1.74
C LEU A 3 -5.34 27.24 -2.92
N VAL A 4 -4.11 26.95 -3.29
CA VAL A 4 -3.83 25.81 -4.15
C VAL A 4 -4.10 24.59 -3.29
N THR A 5 -5.23 23.95 -3.52
CA THR A 5 -5.60 22.69 -2.86
C THR A 5 -4.71 21.61 -3.46
N THR A 6 -3.53 21.42 -2.92
CA THR A 6 -2.66 20.31 -3.30
C THR A 6 -3.28 19.05 -2.76
N VAL A 7 -3.77 18.19 -3.63
CA VAL A 7 -4.28 16.87 -3.23
C VAL A 7 -3.08 16.01 -2.95
N LEU A 8 -2.87 15.63 -1.70
CA LEU A 8 -1.86 14.66 -1.29
C LEU A 8 -2.38 13.26 -1.57
N GLY A 9 -1.97 12.69 -2.69
CA GLY A 9 -2.09 11.26 -2.92
C GLY A 9 -1.02 10.55 -2.14
N ILE A 10 -1.31 10.18 -0.89
CA ILE A 10 -0.39 9.35 -0.14
C ILE A 10 -0.64 7.92 -0.56
N CYS A 11 0.38 7.34 -1.17
CA CYS A 11 0.50 5.90 -1.26
C CYS A 11 0.17 5.31 0.12
N THR A 12 -0.64 4.30 0.11
CA THR A 12 -1.10 3.57 1.30
C THR A 12 0.03 2.85 2.04
N ALA A 13 1.20 3.49 2.19
CA ALA A 13 2.26 3.03 3.05
C ALA A 13 1.85 3.31 4.51
N PRO A 14 1.49 2.31 5.31
CA PRO A 14 0.99 2.52 6.68
C PRO A 14 1.95 3.33 7.55
N ALA A 15 3.26 3.22 7.28
CA ALA A 15 4.28 3.96 8.01
C ALA A 15 4.17 5.47 7.77
N VAL A 16 3.96 5.91 6.53
CA VAL A 16 3.81 7.33 6.18
C VAL A 16 2.51 7.89 6.73
N LEU A 17 1.42 7.14 6.62
CA LEU A 17 0.12 7.57 7.16
C LEU A 17 0.18 7.78 8.68
N ARG A 18 0.82 6.85 9.42
CA ARG A 18 1.03 7.01 10.86
C ARG A 18 1.95 8.17 11.21
N LEU A 19 2.97 8.42 10.40
CA LEU A 19 3.84 9.58 10.58
C LEU A 19 3.04 10.88 10.45
N ILE A 20 2.18 10.99 9.43
CA ILE A 20 1.32 12.16 9.23
C ILE A 20 0.37 12.33 10.42
N GLN A 21 -0.32 11.28 10.84
CA GLN A 21 -1.21 11.36 11.99
C GLN A 21 -0.53 11.85 13.28
N GLN A 22 0.72 11.46 13.49
CA GLN A 22 1.43 11.77 14.73
C GLN A 22 2.18 13.10 14.70
N LYS A 23 2.76 13.47 13.56
CA LYS A 23 3.65 14.64 13.47
C LYS A 23 3.12 15.77 12.60
N TYR A 24 2.25 15.46 11.64
CA TYR A 24 1.76 16.41 10.64
C TYR A 24 0.22 16.36 10.53
N PRO A 25 -0.52 16.48 11.64
CA PRO A 25 -1.97 16.31 11.63
C PRO A 25 -2.70 17.34 10.77
N SER A 26 -2.10 18.51 10.52
CA SER A 26 -2.56 19.54 9.58
C SER A 26 -2.70 19.06 8.16
N LEU A 27 -1.98 17.99 7.77
CA LEU A 27 -1.97 17.45 6.41
C LEU A 27 -2.96 16.29 6.22
N LEU A 28 -3.70 15.88 7.25
CA LEU A 28 -4.64 14.75 7.14
C LEU A 28 -5.75 14.98 6.12
N ASP A 29 -6.23 16.21 6.01
CA ASP A 29 -7.28 16.58 5.04
C ASP A 29 -6.80 16.49 3.57
N ASN A 30 -5.48 16.44 3.37
CA ASN A 30 -4.88 16.28 2.05
C ASN A 30 -4.65 14.81 1.68
N VAL A 31 -4.77 13.88 2.63
CA VAL A 31 -4.62 12.45 2.38
C VAL A 31 -5.84 11.93 1.63
N ILE A 32 -5.60 11.18 0.55
CA ILE A 32 -6.68 10.56 -0.21
C ILE A 32 -7.31 9.45 0.65
N ASP A 33 -8.62 9.52 0.83
CA ASP A 33 -9.40 8.51 1.55
C ASP A 33 -9.68 7.30 0.64
N ILE A 34 -8.68 6.43 0.52
CA ILE A 34 -8.79 5.17 -0.21
C ILE A 34 -8.30 4.02 0.66
N VAL A 35 -8.94 2.87 0.52
CA VAL A 35 -8.46 1.65 1.18
C VAL A 35 -7.16 1.17 0.55
N SER A 36 -6.27 0.61 1.37
CA SER A 36 -5.00 0.10 0.87
C SER A 36 -5.20 -1.02 -0.16
N PRO A 37 -4.29 -1.16 -1.16
CA PRO A 37 -4.33 -2.26 -2.11
C PRO A 37 -4.34 -3.64 -1.44
N MET A 38 -3.66 -3.77 -0.30
CA MET A 38 -3.66 -4.99 0.51
C MET A 38 -5.08 -5.33 1.01
N GLU A 39 -5.79 -4.35 1.55
CA GLU A 39 -7.17 -4.50 2.04
C GLU A 39 -8.14 -4.81 0.90
N ALA A 40 -8.03 -4.08 -0.21
CA ALA A 40 -8.86 -4.31 -1.39
C ALA A 40 -8.66 -5.72 -1.96
N ALA A 41 -7.40 -6.15 -2.12
CA ALA A 41 -7.07 -7.48 -2.62
C ALA A 41 -7.56 -8.59 -1.68
N ALA A 42 -7.40 -8.45 -0.37
CA ALA A 42 -7.88 -9.43 0.61
C ALA A 42 -9.41 -9.57 0.57
N ARG A 43 -10.13 -8.46 0.47
CA ARG A 43 -11.58 -8.45 0.33
C ARG A 43 -12.04 -9.18 -0.93
N ILE A 44 -11.47 -8.83 -2.08
CA ILE A 44 -11.79 -9.45 -3.37
C ILE A 44 -11.50 -10.95 -3.32
N ALA A 45 -10.32 -11.34 -2.80
CA ALA A 45 -9.94 -12.75 -2.71
C ALA A 45 -10.89 -13.58 -1.84
N LYS A 46 -11.34 -13.04 -0.69
CA LYS A 46 -12.33 -13.68 0.17
C LYS A 46 -13.68 -13.85 -0.53
N GLU A 47 -14.15 -12.80 -1.23
CA GLU A 47 -15.41 -12.84 -1.97
C GLU A 47 -15.37 -13.89 -3.11
N GLU A 48 -14.27 -13.94 -3.86
CA GLU A 48 -14.07 -14.94 -4.91
C GLU A 48 -13.99 -16.36 -4.36
N ALA A 49 -13.25 -16.56 -3.28
CA ALA A 49 -13.17 -17.85 -2.61
C ALA A 49 -14.54 -18.30 -2.10
N ALA A 50 -15.34 -17.40 -1.52
CA ALA A 50 -16.69 -17.68 -1.09
C ALA A 50 -17.59 -18.13 -2.26
N LYS A 51 -17.53 -17.44 -3.39
CA LYS A 51 -18.28 -17.81 -4.61
C LYS A 51 -17.85 -19.17 -5.15
N LYS A 52 -16.56 -19.50 -5.11
CA LYS A 52 -16.02 -20.77 -5.62
C LYS A 52 -16.32 -21.97 -4.71
N THR A 53 -16.32 -21.75 -3.40
CA THR A 53 -16.41 -22.83 -2.41
C THR A 53 -17.78 -22.97 -1.75
N GLY A 54 -18.64 -21.96 -1.83
CA GLY A 54 -19.89 -21.89 -1.07
C GLY A 54 -19.70 -21.64 0.44
N ILE A 55 -18.45 -21.37 0.87
CA ILE A 55 -18.14 -21.07 2.28
C ILE A 55 -18.46 -19.59 2.54
N PRO A 56 -19.15 -19.25 3.65
CA PRO A 56 -19.40 -17.86 4.01
C PRO A 56 -18.10 -17.05 4.14
N VAL A 57 -18.09 -15.80 3.67
CA VAL A 57 -16.92 -14.92 3.64
C VAL A 57 -16.26 -14.78 5.03
N GLU A 58 -17.08 -14.78 6.09
CA GLU A 58 -16.63 -14.64 7.48
C GLU A 58 -15.81 -15.86 7.97
N LYS A 59 -15.93 -16.98 7.26
CA LYS A 59 -15.17 -18.22 7.56
C LYS A 59 -13.93 -18.41 6.69
N ILE A 60 -13.64 -17.44 5.80
CA ILE A 60 -12.49 -17.48 4.92
C ILE A 60 -11.41 -16.54 5.47
N GLY A 61 -10.22 -17.08 5.72
CA GLY A 61 -9.06 -16.31 6.16
C GLY A 61 -8.22 -15.82 4.99
N ALA A 62 -7.82 -14.55 5.00
CA ALA A 62 -6.84 -13.97 4.07
C ALA A 62 -5.55 -13.64 4.83
N PHE A 63 -4.42 -14.18 4.37
CA PHE A 63 -3.10 -13.94 4.95
C PHE A 63 -2.22 -13.22 3.94
N PHE A 64 -1.56 -12.15 4.40
CA PHE A 64 -0.68 -11.35 3.57
C PHE A 64 0.78 -11.67 3.86
N ILE A 65 1.54 -12.09 2.83
CA ILE A 65 2.97 -12.36 2.97
C ILE A 65 3.72 -11.05 2.71
N SER A 66 4.50 -10.58 3.69
CA SER A 66 5.17 -9.28 3.59
C SER A 66 6.49 -9.24 4.36
N PRO A 67 7.53 -8.54 3.84
CA PRO A 67 8.72 -8.20 4.62
C PRO A 67 8.50 -6.99 5.56
N CYS A 68 7.36 -6.32 5.48
CA CYS A 68 7.12 -5.03 6.12
C CYS A 68 6.39 -5.16 7.46
N ALA A 69 7.08 -4.81 8.57
CA ALA A 69 6.49 -4.82 9.90
C ALA A 69 5.35 -3.80 10.07
N ALA A 70 5.39 -2.67 9.33
CA ALA A 70 4.33 -1.67 9.37
C ALA A 70 2.99 -2.22 8.85
N LYS A 71 3.00 -3.15 7.90
CA LYS A 71 1.79 -3.83 7.42
C LYS A 71 1.17 -4.74 8.48
N LEU A 72 1.99 -5.40 9.30
CA LEU A 72 1.49 -6.16 10.45
C LEU A 72 0.81 -5.24 11.48
N SER A 73 1.42 -4.10 11.75
CA SER A 73 0.82 -3.09 12.65
C SER A 73 -0.49 -2.54 12.09
N ASP A 74 -0.57 -2.33 10.77
CA ASP A 74 -1.76 -1.82 10.10
C ASP A 74 -2.92 -2.81 10.16
N VAL A 75 -2.68 -4.08 9.94
CA VAL A 75 -3.69 -5.14 10.07
C VAL A 75 -4.24 -5.24 11.51
N ARG A 76 -3.39 -5.06 12.52
CA ARG A 76 -3.78 -5.10 13.93
C ARG A 76 -4.52 -3.85 14.39
N HIS A 77 -4.13 -2.72 13.85
CA HIS A 77 -4.64 -1.39 14.20
C HIS A 77 -4.88 -0.59 12.91
N PRO A 78 -5.88 -0.95 12.11
CA PRO A 78 -6.10 -0.32 10.81
C PRO A 78 -6.49 1.15 10.98
N ILE A 79 -6.08 1.97 10.01
CA ILE A 79 -6.39 3.39 9.96
C ILE A 79 -7.53 3.60 8.95
N GLY A 80 -8.53 4.39 9.34
CA GLY A 80 -9.66 4.75 8.46
C GLY A 80 -10.72 3.66 8.27
N ILE A 81 -10.47 2.43 8.73
CA ILE A 81 -11.42 1.32 8.67
C ILE A 81 -11.57 0.66 10.04
N GLY A 82 -12.78 0.18 10.37
CA GLY A 82 -13.04 -0.42 11.70
C GLY A 82 -12.38 -1.77 11.92
N LYS A 83 -12.13 -2.54 10.84
CA LYS A 83 -11.50 -3.87 10.88
C LYS A 83 -10.82 -4.16 9.55
N SER A 84 -9.62 -4.73 9.61
CA SER A 84 -8.90 -5.20 8.43
C SER A 84 -9.62 -6.39 7.76
N SER A 85 -9.56 -6.44 6.42
CA SER A 85 -9.96 -7.61 5.63
C SER A 85 -8.91 -8.71 5.67
N VAL A 86 -7.68 -8.37 6.09
CA VAL A 86 -6.57 -9.31 6.27
C VAL A 86 -6.63 -9.89 7.68
N ASP A 87 -6.62 -11.21 7.82
CA ASP A 87 -6.69 -11.88 9.12
C ASP A 87 -5.31 -12.04 9.77
N GLY A 88 -4.23 -11.97 8.98
CA GLY A 88 -2.88 -12.02 9.51
C GLY A 88 -1.82 -11.67 8.47
N VAL A 89 -0.64 -11.27 8.96
CA VAL A 89 0.54 -11.01 8.12
C VAL A 89 1.61 -12.02 8.47
N ILE A 90 2.15 -12.68 7.46
CA ILE A 90 3.23 -13.68 7.57
C ILE A 90 4.51 -13.04 7.05
N GLY A 91 5.58 -13.10 7.82
CA GLY A 91 6.89 -12.61 7.39
C GLY A 91 7.43 -13.42 6.21
N ILE A 92 7.97 -12.76 5.19
CA ILE A 92 8.55 -13.48 4.04
C ILE A 92 9.66 -14.46 4.47
N LYS A 93 10.38 -14.16 5.56
CA LYS A 93 11.42 -15.02 6.12
C LYS A 93 10.85 -16.35 6.63
N ASP A 94 9.61 -16.32 7.14
CA ASP A 94 8.98 -17.51 7.74
C ASP A 94 8.54 -18.53 6.68
N VAL A 95 8.25 -18.07 5.48
CA VAL A 95 7.85 -18.93 4.35
C VAL A 95 9.02 -19.26 3.41
N TYR A 96 10.10 -18.50 3.46
CA TYR A 96 11.21 -18.60 2.51
C TYR A 96 11.85 -19.99 2.50
N THR A 97 12.14 -20.57 3.68
CA THR A 97 12.74 -21.90 3.82
C THR A 97 11.86 -23.00 3.25
N GLN A 98 10.56 -22.90 3.41
CA GLN A 98 9.59 -23.86 2.87
C GLN A 98 9.51 -23.74 1.34
N ILE A 99 9.40 -22.51 0.83
CA ILE A 99 9.40 -22.25 -0.61
C ILE A 99 10.70 -22.76 -1.25
N GLN A 100 11.87 -22.51 -0.63
CA GLN A 100 13.16 -22.93 -1.14
C GLN A 100 13.30 -24.45 -1.25
N ALA A 101 12.72 -25.21 -0.32
CA ALA A 101 12.73 -26.66 -0.37
C ALA A 101 11.98 -27.17 -1.63
N HIS A 102 10.80 -26.60 -1.92
CA HIS A 102 10.00 -26.99 -3.08
C HIS A 102 10.56 -26.50 -4.43
N VAL A 103 11.24 -25.33 -4.46
CA VAL A 103 11.90 -24.84 -5.68
C VAL A 103 12.91 -25.84 -6.24
N LYS A 104 13.59 -26.60 -5.37
CA LYS A 104 14.57 -27.62 -5.77
C LYS A 104 13.94 -28.87 -6.40
N GLU A 105 12.67 -29.13 -6.15
CA GLU A 105 11.95 -30.30 -6.69
C GLU A 105 11.48 -30.13 -8.13
N GLY A 106 11.65 -28.94 -8.70
CA GLY A 106 11.22 -28.59 -10.05
C GLY A 106 9.72 -28.24 -10.13
N PHE A 107 9.39 -27.25 -10.93
CA PHE A 107 8.00 -26.84 -11.17
C PHE A 107 7.50 -27.34 -12.51
N SER A 108 6.31 -27.92 -12.55
CA SER A 108 5.48 -27.82 -13.72
C SER A 108 4.99 -26.38 -13.85
N PRO A 109 5.09 -25.75 -15.03
CA PRO A 109 4.51 -24.41 -15.21
C PRO A 109 3.02 -24.47 -14.92
N LEU A 110 2.60 -23.86 -13.81
CA LEU A 110 1.20 -23.59 -13.57
C LEU A 110 0.78 -22.48 -14.56
N GLU A 111 -0.39 -22.61 -15.16
CA GLU A 111 -1.04 -21.48 -15.82
C GLU A 111 -1.41 -20.45 -14.75
N ILE A 112 -0.48 -19.52 -14.52
CA ILE A 112 -0.70 -18.41 -13.59
C ILE A 112 -1.19 -17.24 -14.42
N GLU A 113 -2.31 -16.66 -14.05
CA GLU A 113 -2.77 -15.40 -14.62
C GLU A 113 -1.66 -14.35 -14.43
N ARG A 114 -1.24 -13.74 -15.53
CA ARG A 114 -0.18 -12.73 -15.50
C ARG A 114 -0.74 -11.42 -15.00
N ALA A 115 -0.03 -10.78 -14.08
CA ALA A 115 -0.33 -9.41 -13.68
C ALA A 115 -0.23 -8.47 -14.90
N SER A 116 -1.09 -7.46 -14.96
CA SER A 116 -1.00 -6.41 -15.97
C SER A 116 0.29 -5.61 -15.80
N THR A 117 0.73 -4.92 -16.86
CA THR A 117 1.88 -4.01 -16.79
C THR A 117 1.71 -2.97 -15.69
N VAL A 118 0.50 -2.43 -15.50
CA VAL A 118 0.18 -1.49 -14.43
C VAL A 118 0.38 -2.14 -13.06
N GLY A 119 -0.10 -3.37 -12.87
CA GLY A 119 0.07 -4.09 -11.60
C GLY A 119 1.54 -4.38 -11.26
N VAL A 120 2.36 -4.73 -12.28
CA VAL A 120 3.81 -4.94 -12.08
C VAL A 120 4.51 -3.64 -11.72
N ARG A 121 4.17 -2.52 -12.39
CA ARG A 121 4.77 -1.21 -12.15
C ARG A 121 4.33 -0.56 -10.85
N TRP A 122 3.25 -1.03 -10.23
CA TRP A 122 2.76 -0.47 -8.96
C TRP A 122 3.82 -0.47 -7.84
N ALA A 123 4.74 -1.42 -7.87
CA ALA A 123 5.78 -1.55 -6.85
C ALA A 123 6.98 -0.60 -7.02
N ILE A 124 7.11 0.05 -8.18
CA ILE A 124 8.20 1.01 -8.44
C ILE A 124 7.76 2.45 -8.17
N PRO A 125 8.71 3.39 -7.93
CA PRO A 125 8.42 4.81 -7.80
C PRO A 125 7.62 5.33 -8.99
N SER A 126 6.65 6.21 -8.73
CA SER A 126 5.69 6.75 -9.71
C SER A 126 4.64 5.75 -10.23
N GLY A 127 4.71 4.48 -9.84
CA GLY A 127 3.80 3.46 -10.35
C GLY A 127 2.35 3.68 -9.96
N GLU A 128 2.10 4.24 -8.80
CA GLU A 128 0.74 4.57 -8.35
C GLU A 128 0.20 5.82 -9.06
N ALA A 129 0.99 6.89 -9.13
CA ALA A 129 0.61 8.12 -9.83
C ALA A 129 0.30 7.85 -11.30
N GLU A 130 1.14 7.06 -11.98
CA GLU A 130 0.92 6.66 -13.37
C GLU A 130 -0.33 5.77 -13.53
N ALA A 131 -0.58 4.85 -12.59
CA ALA A 131 -1.73 3.95 -12.63
C ALA A 131 -3.07 4.69 -12.54
N VAL A 132 -3.13 5.80 -11.80
CA VAL A 132 -4.31 6.66 -11.70
C VAL A 132 -4.34 7.80 -12.74
N GLY A 133 -3.35 7.84 -13.64
CA GLY A 133 -3.31 8.79 -14.76
C GLY A 133 -2.92 10.21 -14.39
N MET A 134 -2.22 10.41 -13.27
CA MET A 134 -1.74 11.73 -12.85
C MET A 134 -0.66 12.25 -13.79
N ARG A 135 -0.70 13.55 -14.09
CA ARG A 135 0.27 14.21 -14.97
C ARG A 135 1.24 15.11 -14.21
N HIS A 136 0.74 15.78 -13.18
CA HIS A 136 1.51 16.68 -12.32
C HIS A 136 1.64 16.05 -10.94
N TYR A 137 2.69 15.25 -10.75
CA TYR A 137 2.92 14.55 -9.50
C TYR A 137 4.39 14.60 -9.10
N LEU A 138 4.63 14.43 -7.81
CA LEU A 138 5.94 14.17 -7.24
C LEU A 138 5.95 12.79 -6.58
N CYS A 139 7.04 12.06 -6.75
CA CYS A 139 7.27 10.79 -6.08
C CYS A 139 8.50 10.93 -5.17
N VAL A 140 8.35 10.58 -3.89
CA VAL A 140 9.39 10.71 -2.88
C VAL A 140 9.59 9.38 -2.17
N ASP A 141 10.81 8.86 -2.26
CA ASP A 141 11.23 7.61 -1.61
C ASP A 141 12.13 7.86 -0.40
N GLY A 142 12.01 6.97 0.57
CA GLY A 142 12.81 6.98 1.79
C GLY A 142 12.26 7.92 2.86
N ILE A 143 12.22 7.41 4.09
CA ILE A 143 11.53 8.10 5.20
C ILE A 143 12.08 9.49 5.48
N ASP A 144 13.39 9.69 5.38
CA ASP A 144 14.02 11.00 5.62
C ASP A 144 13.65 12.03 4.55
N ASN A 145 13.51 11.59 3.29
CA ASN A 145 13.05 12.45 2.20
C ASN A 145 11.56 12.77 2.35
N VAL A 146 10.76 11.78 2.76
CA VAL A 146 9.33 11.96 3.06
C VAL A 146 9.14 12.99 4.18
N ILE A 147 9.91 12.89 5.25
CA ILE A 147 9.86 13.85 6.37
C ILE A 147 10.13 15.27 5.85
N ARG A 148 11.23 15.46 5.11
CA ARG A 148 11.56 16.77 4.52
C ARG A 148 10.45 17.30 3.61
N MET A 149 9.85 16.43 2.80
CA MET A 149 8.74 16.82 1.92
C MET A 149 7.52 17.26 2.72
N LEU A 150 7.17 16.55 3.80
CA LEU A 150 6.05 16.91 4.66
C LEU A 150 6.27 18.26 5.36
N GLU A 151 7.51 18.55 5.78
CA GLU A 151 7.91 19.86 6.34
C GLU A 151 7.76 20.98 5.29
N GLU A 152 8.21 20.75 4.05
CA GLU A 152 8.05 21.73 2.96
C GLU A 152 6.56 22.01 2.65
N ILE A 153 5.70 21.00 2.76
CA ILE A 153 4.26 21.16 2.57
C ILE A 153 3.65 22.01 3.69
N GLU A 154 3.98 21.71 4.96
CA GLU A 154 3.49 22.49 6.11
C GLU A 154 3.92 23.96 6.03
N ASP A 155 5.14 24.20 5.55
CA ASP A 155 5.67 25.54 5.35
C ASP A 155 5.14 26.26 4.09
N GLY A 156 4.27 25.59 3.30
CA GLY A 156 3.68 26.15 2.08
C GLY A 156 4.71 26.33 0.95
N ARG A 157 5.82 25.59 0.97
CA ARG A 157 6.90 25.64 -0.04
C ARG A 157 6.85 24.53 -1.08
N LEU A 158 5.75 23.77 -1.12
CA LEU A 158 5.60 22.69 -2.09
C LEU A 158 5.60 23.25 -3.53
N PRO A 159 6.35 22.64 -4.46
CA PRO A 159 6.21 22.88 -5.88
C PRO A 159 4.79 22.59 -6.37
N GLU A 160 4.37 23.30 -7.42
CA GLU A 160 3.04 23.08 -8.02
C GLU A 160 2.88 21.61 -8.42
N SER A 161 1.96 20.91 -7.75
CA SER A 161 1.75 19.48 -7.92
C SER A 161 0.34 19.09 -7.48
N ASP A 162 -0.30 18.24 -8.28
CA ASP A 162 -1.67 17.79 -8.01
C ASP A 162 -1.69 16.51 -7.14
N PHE A 163 -0.57 15.79 -7.10
CA PHE A 163 -0.49 14.49 -6.46
C PHE A 163 0.91 14.21 -5.91
N LEU A 164 0.98 13.61 -4.73
CA LEU A 164 2.22 13.18 -4.09
C LEU A 164 2.18 11.69 -3.78
N GLU A 165 3.12 10.96 -4.33
CA GLU A 165 3.36 9.56 -3.99
C GLU A 165 4.51 9.50 -2.97
N LEU A 166 4.19 9.17 -1.70
CA LEU A 166 5.15 9.15 -0.61
C LEU A 166 5.41 7.72 -0.12
N ARG A 167 6.64 7.28 -0.17
CA ARG A 167 7.07 5.91 0.15
C ARG A 167 8.12 5.91 1.25
N ALA A 168 7.88 5.16 2.33
CA ALA A 168 8.84 5.07 3.44
C ALA A 168 10.11 4.28 3.09
N CYS A 169 10.00 3.33 2.17
CA CYS A 169 11.13 2.49 1.74
C CYS A 169 11.94 3.16 0.63
N THR A 170 13.25 2.99 0.65
CA THR A 170 14.11 3.26 -0.50
C THR A 170 14.16 2.02 -1.39
N GLN A 171 14.08 2.20 -2.70
CA GLN A 171 14.31 1.15 -3.70
C GLN A 171 15.63 1.36 -4.41
#